data_dddca81d8e804d64749c56a0402a8a8a
#
_entry.id   dddca81d8e804d64749c56a0402a8a8a
#
_cell.length_a   1.000
_cell.length_b   1.000
_cell.length_c   1.000
_cell.angle_alpha   90.00
_cell.angle_beta   90.00
_cell.angle_gamma   90.00
#
_symmetry.space_group_name_H-M   'P 1'
#
loop_
_entity.id
_entity.type
_entity.pdbx_description
1 polymer ?
#
loop_
_entity_poly.entity_id
_entity_poly.type
_entity_poly.pdbx_seq_one_letter_code
_entity_poly.pdbx_strand_id
1 'polypeptide(L)'
;FTVVSTPRGGTGITMAHDEKPDIIILDLGLPDIPGMEVCRVMRQDPGIRHIPILMLTAQNNVLDKVKGLELGADDYLPKPFEPKELVARIRAILRRTLHETPSEKILERGNVKILVDQIMVEVDGVPKGRLTRKEFDLLYILMKKHPQVLSRSYLVETVWGTDYPVTDRTVDATIKRLRQKLGPEGAKHIGTVEGFGYKFE
;
A
#
# COMPACT_ATOMS: atom_id res chain seq x y z
N PHE A 1 -9.26 20.03 -4.16
CA PHE A 1 -9.65 18.66 -4.51
C PHE A 1 -11.02 18.66 -5.20
N THR A 2 -11.14 17.89 -6.28
CA THR A 2 -12.44 17.50 -6.83
C THR A 2 -12.90 16.26 -6.07
N VAL A 3 -14.15 16.25 -5.60
CA VAL A 3 -14.66 15.17 -4.76
C VAL A 3 -15.90 14.56 -5.42
N VAL A 4 -15.90 13.24 -5.57
CA VAL A 4 -17.09 12.45 -5.90
C VAL A 4 -17.40 11.55 -4.70
N SER A 5 -18.67 11.29 -4.41
CA SER A 5 -19.04 10.51 -3.24
C SER A 5 -20.27 9.65 -3.47
N THR A 6 -20.33 8.55 -2.73
CA THR A 6 -21.48 7.64 -2.69
C THR A 6 -21.60 7.08 -1.27
N PRO A 7 -22.85 6.85 -0.78
CA PRO A 7 -23.07 6.24 0.53
C PRO A 7 -22.94 4.70 0.50
N ARG A 8 -22.71 4.08 -0.65
CA ARG A 8 -22.70 2.62 -0.80
C ARG A 8 -21.36 2.11 -1.31
N GLY A 9 -20.85 1.06 -0.68
CA GLY A 9 -19.57 0.44 -1.01
C GLY A 9 -19.56 -0.18 -2.41
N GLY A 10 -20.62 -0.88 -2.80
CA GLY A 10 -20.74 -1.47 -4.15
C GLY A 10 -20.67 -0.42 -5.25
N THR A 11 -21.42 0.68 -5.11
CA THR A 11 -21.34 1.81 -6.05
C THR A 11 -19.94 2.47 -6.02
N GLY A 12 -19.32 2.56 -4.85
CA GLY A 12 -17.96 3.09 -4.70
C GLY A 12 -16.91 2.32 -5.49
N ILE A 13 -17.01 1.00 -5.54
CA ILE A 13 -16.11 0.16 -6.36
C ILE A 13 -16.28 0.50 -7.85
N THR A 14 -17.51 0.59 -8.33
CA THR A 14 -17.80 0.97 -9.74
C THR A 14 -17.25 2.36 -10.06
N MET A 15 -17.53 3.35 -9.19
CA MET A 15 -17.03 4.71 -9.37
C MET A 15 -15.49 4.78 -9.36
N ALA A 16 -14.81 3.94 -8.58
CA ALA A 16 -13.35 3.89 -8.58
C ALA A 16 -12.78 3.45 -9.95
N HIS A 17 -13.49 2.58 -10.69
CA HIS A 17 -13.13 2.20 -12.05
C HIS A 17 -13.35 3.33 -13.06
N ASP A 18 -14.48 4.00 -12.95
CA ASP A 18 -14.92 5.00 -13.93
C ASP A 18 -14.13 6.31 -13.77
N GLU A 19 -14.01 6.79 -12.53
CA GLU A 19 -13.41 8.08 -12.19
C GLU A 19 -11.90 8.03 -11.98
N LYS A 20 -11.34 6.84 -11.70
CA LYS A 20 -9.89 6.62 -11.42
C LYS A 20 -9.31 7.67 -10.48
N PRO A 21 -9.85 7.82 -9.27
CA PRO A 21 -9.46 8.87 -8.34
C PRO A 21 -8.00 8.73 -7.90
N ASP A 22 -7.37 9.84 -7.52
CA ASP A 22 -6.01 9.85 -6.96
C ASP A 22 -5.94 9.22 -5.56
N ILE A 23 -7.05 9.20 -4.83
CA ILE A 23 -7.19 8.62 -3.48
C ILE A 23 -8.65 8.26 -3.21
N ILE A 24 -8.85 7.19 -2.45
CA ILE A 24 -10.16 6.77 -1.94
C ILE A 24 -10.20 6.99 -0.42
N ILE A 25 -11.24 7.70 0.06
CA ILE A 25 -11.56 7.80 1.48
C ILE A 25 -12.70 6.83 1.75
N LEU A 26 -12.41 5.79 2.55
CA LEU A 26 -13.32 4.67 2.74
C LEU A 26 -13.81 4.61 4.18
N ASP A 27 -15.10 4.83 4.39
CA ASP A 27 -15.74 4.57 5.68
C ASP A 27 -15.89 3.06 5.91
N LEU A 28 -15.58 2.60 7.12
CA LEU A 28 -15.80 1.20 7.48
C LEU A 28 -17.27 0.89 7.77
N GLY A 29 -18.06 1.88 8.20
CA GLY A 29 -19.47 1.75 8.54
C GLY A 29 -20.42 2.01 7.37
N LEU A 30 -20.23 1.35 6.25
CA LEU A 30 -21.11 1.46 5.08
C LEU A 30 -22.39 0.62 5.26
N PRO A 31 -23.53 1.04 4.67
CA PRO A 31 -24.82 0.40 4.91
C PRO A 31 -25.04 -0.89 4.11
N ASP A 32 -24.27 -1.14 3.05
CA ASP A 32 -24.47 -2.26 2.13
C ASP A 32 -23.39 -3.34 2.25
N ILE A 33 -22.14 -2.95 2.20
CA ILE A 33 -20.98 -3.85 2.27
C ILE A 33 -20.01 -3.30 3.32
N PRO A 34 -19.52 -4.09 4.28
CA PRO A 34 -18.51 -3.63 5.23
C PRO A 34 -17.30 -3.02 4.51
N GLY A 35 -16.83 -1.83 4.95
CA GLY A 35 -15.73 -1.13 4.28
C GLY A 35 -14.43 -1.96 4.18
N MET A 36 -14.18 -2.86 5.14
CA MET A 36 -13.08 -3.82 5.07
C MET A 36 -13.20 -4.75 3.85
N GLU A 37 -14.41 -5.20 3.54
CA GLU A 37 -14.68 -6.05 2.38
C GLU A 37 -14.55 -5.24 1.08
N VAL A 38 -15.02 -3.99 1.06
CA VAL A 38 -14.79 -3.07 -0.06
C VAL A 38 -13.29 -2.93 -0.34
N CYS A 39 -12.49 -2.68 0.70
CA CYS A 39 -11.03 -2.60 0.55
C CYS A 39 -10.45 -3.89 -0.01
N ARG A 40 -10.87 -5.06 0.50
CA ARG A 40 -10.41 -6.36 0.01
C ARG A 40 -10.70 -6.54 -1.48
N VAL A 41 -11.91 -6.24 -1.91
CA VAL A 41 -12.32 -6.32 -3.33
C VAL A 41 -11.46 -5.39 -4.19
N MET A 42 -11.32 -4.12 -3.79
CA MET A 42 -10.49 -3.14 -4.51
C MET A 42 -9.03 -3.59 -4.62
N ARG A 43 -8.45 -4.22 -3.58
CA ARG A 43 -7.07 -4.70 -3.59
C ARG A 43 -6.85 -5.96 -4.44
N GLN A 44 -7.90 -6.72 -4.68
CA GLN A 44 -7.86 -7.87 -5.59
C GLN A 44 -8.04 -7.47 -7.07
N ASP A 45 -8.57 -6.29 -7.33
CA ASP A 45 -8.86 -5.81 -8.68
C ASP A 45 -7.64 -5.15 -9.33
N PRO A 46 -7.11 -5.71 -10.43
CA PRO A 46 -5.94 -5.16 -11.12
C PRO A 46 -6.11 -3.72 -11.63
N GLY A 47 -7.34 -3.31 -11.93
CA GLY A 47 -7.66 -1.98 -12.47
C GLY A 47 -7.53 -0.85 -11.46
N ILE A 48 -7.87 -1.13 -10.19
CA ILE A 48 -7.98 -0.11 -9.13
C ILE A 48 -7.15 -0.41 -7.87
N ARG A 49 -6.52 -1.58 -7.77
CA ARG A 49 -5.75 -1.99 -6.58
C ARG A 49 -4.60 -1.07 -6.19
N HIS A 50 -4.12 -0.25 -7.15
CA HIS A 50 -3.02 0.69 -6.95
C HIS A 50 -3.47 2.02 -6.34
N ILE A 51 -4.78 2.34 -6.41
CA ILE A 51 -5.32 3.58 -5.87
C ILE A 51 -5.17 3.59 -4.35
N PRO A 52 -4.55 4.62 -3.76
CA PRO A 52 -4.40 4.72 -2.31
C PRO A 52 -5.75 4.74 -1.60
N ILE A 53 -5.86 4.06 -0.45
CA ILE A 53 -7.06 4.03 0.39
C ILE A 53 -6.74 4.55 1.78
N LEU A 54 -7.42 5.64 2.18
CA LEU A 54 -7.47 6.13 3.56
C LEU A 54 -8.77 5.63 4.21
N MET A 55 -8.66 4.80 5.24
CA MET A 55 -9.82 4.27 5.95
C MET A 55 -10.28 5.21 7.05
N LEU A 56 -11.59 5.43 7.18
CA LEU A 56 -12.21 6.08 8.32
C LEU A 56 -12.75 5.01 9.27
N THR A 57 -12.30 5.02 10.53
CA THR A 57 -12.63 3.97 11.51
C THR A 57 -13.31 4.54 12.75
N ALA A 58 -14.12 3.74 13.46
CA ALA A 58 -14.56 4.10 14.80
C ALA A 58 -13.36 4.05 15.78
N GLN A 59 -13.35 4.95 16.76
CA GLN A 59 -12.20 5.24 17.65
C GLN A 59 -11.65 4.05 18.45
N ASN A 60 -12.44 3.02 18.70
CA ASN A 60 -12.15 2.01 19.72
C ASN A 60 -11.64 0.65 19.20
N ASN A 61 -11.31 0.51 17.93
CA ASN A 61 -10.98 -0.81 17.41
C ASN A 61 -9.55 -0.86 16.83
N VAL A 62 -8.57 -1.05 17.72
CA VAL A 62 -7.16 -1.26 17.34
C VAL A 62 -7.02 -2.47 16.40
N LEU A 63 -7.87 -3.49 16.58
CA LEU A 63 -7.88 -4.69 15.73
C LEU A 63 -8.30 -4.38 14.29
N ASP A 64 -9.26 -3.47 14.08
CA ASP A 64 -9.67 -3.06 12.72
C ASP A 64 -8.59 -2.26 12.02
N LYS A 65 -7.81 -1.47 12.77
CA LYS A 65 -6.67 -0.73 12.24
C LYS A 65 -5.59 -1.68 11.70
N VAL A 66 -5.21 -2.68 12.50
CA VAL A 66 -4.22 -3.69 12.10
C VAL A 66 -4.73 -4.49 10.90
N LYS A 67 -5.96 -4.98 10.95
CA LYS A 67 -6.59 -5.72 9.84
C LYS A 67 -6.68 -4.89 8.56
N GLY A 68 -7.04 -3.60 8.65
CA GLY A 68 -7.14 -2.70 7.49
C GLY A 68 -5.79 -2.52 6.79
N LEU A 69 -4.73 -2.32 7.56
CA LEU A 69 -3.37 -2.22 7.01
C LEU A 69 -2.87 -3.57 6.46
N GLU A 70 -3.21 -4.68 7.12
CA GLU A 70 -2.93 -6.03 6.61
C GLU A 70 -3.67 -6.33 5.30
N LEU A 71 -4.86 -5.74 5.10
CA LEU A 71 -5.61 -5.81 3.83
C LEU A 71 -5.04 -4.90 2.74
N GLY A 72 -4.14 -3.97 3.09
CA GLY A 72 -3.46 -3.10 2.13
C GLY A 72 -3.99 -1.68 2.07
N ALA A 73 -4.69 -1.19 3.09
CA ALA A 73 -4.96 0.23 3.24
C ALA A 73 -3.64 1.02 3.39
N ASP A 74 -3.63 2.25 2.89
CA ASP A 74 -2.44 3.10 2.94
C ASP A 74 -2.35 3.91 4.22
N ASP A 75 -3.50 4.28 4.79
CA ASP A 75 -3.64 4.97 6.06
C ASP A 75 -5.03 4.74 6.66
N TYR A 76 -5.19 5.13 7.92
CA TYR A 76 -6.50 5.18 8.58
C TYR A 76 -6.61 6.46 9.42
N LEU A 77 -7.86 6.89 9.64
CA LEU A 77 -8.20 8.05 10.46
C LEU A 77 -9.36 7.70 11.39
N PRO A 78 -9.15 7.70 12.73
CA PRO A 78 -10.22 7.45 13.69
C PRO A 78 -11.27 8.55 13.69
N LYS A 79 -12.53 8.22 13.81
CA LYS A 79 -13.62 9.15 14.08
C LYS A 79 -13.80 9.32 15.61
N PRO A 80 -14.05 10.54 16.14
CA PRO A 80 -14.12 11.82 15.41
C PRO A 80 -12.73 12.35 15.03
N PHE A 81 -12.63 13.06 13.93
CA PHE A 81 -11.39 13.69 13.45
C PHE A 81 -11.60 15.15 13.11
N GLU A 82 -10.55 15.93 13.19
CA GLU A 82 -10.53 17.30 12.71
C GLU A 82 -10.39 17.35 11.19
N PRO A 83 -11.15 18.22 10.47
CA PRO A 83 -11.01 18.35 9.01
C PRO A 83 -9.56 18.63 8.55
N LYS A 84 -8.81 19.38 9.35
CA LYS A 84 -7.39 19.68 9.07
C LYS A 84 -6.54 18.42 9.09
N GLU A 85 -6.81 17.46 9.98
CA GLU A 85 -6.10 16.19 10.05
C GLU A 85 -6.38 15.34 8.81
N LEU A 86 -7.64 15.23 8.40
CA LEU A 86 -8.02 14.52 7.18
C LEU A 86 -7.27 15.08 5.97
N VAL A 87 -7.27 16.41 5.78
CA VAL A 87 -6.58 17.07 4.67
C VAL A 87 -5.07 16.84 4.75
N ALA A 88 -4.47 16.89 5.95
CA ALA A 88 -3.05 16.63 6.12
C ALA A 88 -2.67 15.21 5.72
N ARG A 89 -3.47 14.21 6.10
CA ARG A 89 -3.25 12.80 5.73
C ARG A 89 -3.42 12.56 4.23
N ILE A 90 -4.47 13.12 3.62
CA ILE A 90 -4.66 13.07 2.16
C ILE A 90 -3.43 13.63 1.45
N ARG A 91 -2.96 14.82 1.86
CA ARG A 91 -1.76 15.43 1.27
C ARG A 91 -0.51 14.59 1.49
N ALA A 92 -0.35 13.96 2.66
CA ALA A 92 0.78 13.09 2.95
C ALA A 92 0.78 11.84 2.06
N ILE A 93 -0.39 11.22 1.86
CA ILE A 93 -0.54 10.08 0.95
C ILE A 93 -0.24 10.51 -0.49
N LEU A 94 -0.85 11.59 -0.97
CA LEU A 94 -0.64 12.10 -2.34
C LEU A 94 0.79 12.63 -2.55
N ARG A 95 1.43 13.23 -1.53
CA ARG A 95 2.82 13.65 -1.60
C ARG A 95 3.77 12.48 -1.79
N ARG A 96 3.55 11.37 -1.09
CA ARG A 96 4.31 10.12 -1.30
C ARG A 96 4.13 9.59 -2.73
N THR A 97 3.02 9.94 -3.40
CA THR A 97 2.83 9.69 -4.84
C THR A 97 3.54 10.72 -5.73
N LEU A 98 3.79 11.95 -5.23
CA LEU A 98 4.29 13.07 -6.02
C LEU A 98 5.73 13.49 -5.66
N HIS A 99 6.27 13.12 -4.50
CA HIS A 99 7.60 13.54 -4.05
C HIS A 99 8.62 12.41 -4.04
N GLU A 100 9.72 12.79 -4.60
CA GLU A 100 10.84 12.05 -5.09
C GLU A 100 10.43 11.22 -6.31
N THR A 101 10.31 11.90 -7.47
CA THR A 101 10.74 11.25 -8.69
C THR A 101 12.12 10.71 -8.37
N PRO A 102 12.27 9.39 -8.14
CA PRO A 102 13.59 8.81 -8.03
C PRO A 102 14.34 9.32 -9.26
N SER A 103 15.56 9.76 -9.10
CA SER A 103 16.42 10.11 -10.25
C SER A 103 16.51 8.94 -11.26
N GLU A 104 16.10 7.77 -10.83
CA GLU A 104 16.00 6.54 -11.61
C GLU A 104 14.53 6.20 -11.89
N LYS A 105 14.11 6.41 -13.14
CA LYS A 105 12.77 5.97 -13.61
C LYS A 105 12.62 4.44 -13.63
N ILE A 106 13.73 3.75 -13.61
CA ILE A 106 13.84 2.29 -13.62
C ILE A 106 14.86 1.88 -12.57
N LEU A 107 14.46 0.96 -11.70
CA LEU A 107 15.36 0.30 -10.76
C LEU A 107 15.37 -1.20 -11.07
N GLU A 108 16.55 -1.73 -11.41
CA GLU A 108 16.71 -3.13 -11.81
C GLU A 108 17.76 -3.82 -10.94
N ARG A 109 17.41 -5.01 -10.44
CA ARG A 109 18.30 -5.89 -9.69
C ARG A 109 18.01 -7.35 -10.05
N GLY A 110 19.01 -8.07 -10.54
CA GLY A 110 18.79 -9.42 -11.06
C GLY A 110 17.77 -9.43 -12.18
N ASN A 111 16.76 -10.26 -12.08
CA ASN A 111 15.67 -10.36 -13.03
C ASN A 111 14.41 -9.54 -12.63
N VAL A 112 14.50 -8.75 -11.55
CA VAL A 112 13.40 -7.89 -11.07
C VAL A 112 13.65 -6.46 -11.48
N LYS A 113 12.67 -5.85 -12.15
CA LYS A 113 12.70 -4.48 -12.63
C LYS A 113 11.46 -3.72 -12.17
N ILE A 114 11.66 -2.56 -11.57
CA ILE A 114 10.59 -1.63 -11.18
C ILE A 114 10.54 -0.49 -12.18
N LEU A 115 9.35 -0.25 -12.72
CA LEU A 115 9.02 0.95 -13.51
C LEU A 115 8.39 1.96 -12.55
N VAL A 116 9.19 2.91 -12.09
CA VAL A 116 8.85 3.77 -10.96
C VAL A 116 7.64 4.66 -11.25
N ASP A 117 7.62 5.30 -12.41
CA ASP A 117 6.54 6.21 -12.80
C ASP A 117 5.19 5.49 -12.99
N GLN A 118 5.22 4.18 -13.23
CA GLN A 118 4.02 3.37 -13.49
C GLN A 118 3.58 2.52 -12.29
N ILE A 119 4.38 2.51 -11.20
CA ILE A 119 4.18 1.63 -10.03
C ILE A 119 4.03 0.16 -10.47
N MET A 120 4.80 -0.22 -11.47
CA MET A 120 4.80 -1.56 -12.06
C MET A 120 6.08 -2.31 -11.77
N VAL A 121 5.97 -3.62 -11.78
CA VAL A 121 7.11 -4.54 -11.65
C VAL A 121 7.09 -5.57 -12.78
N GLU A 122 8.27 -5.85 -13.29
CA GLU A 122 8.55 -6.93 -14.24
C GLU A 122 9.51 -7.93 -13.60
N VAL A 123 9.34 -9.21 -13.93
CA VAL A 123 10.26 -10.29 -13.56
C VAL A 123 10.56 -11.08 -14.81
N ASP A 124 11.82 -11.23 -15.15
CA ASP A 124 12.29 -11.81 -16.43
C ASP A 124 11.68 -11.09 -17.67
N GLY A 125 11.49 -9.77 -17.59
CA GLY A 125 10.84 -8.99 -18.65
C GLY A 125 9.32 -9.18 -18.75
N VAL A 126 8.73 -10.02 -17.88
CA VAL A 126 7.29 -10.27 -17.87
C VAL A 126 6.62 -9.36 -16.83
N PRO A 127 5.67 -8.50 -17.23
CA PRO A 127 4.93 -7.65 -16.32
C PRO A 127 4.14 -8.47 -15.29
N LYS A 128 4.30 -8.16 -14.00
CA LYS A 128 3.53 -8.74 -12.89
C LYS A 128 2.37 -7.84 -12.46
N GLY A 129 2.15 -6.75 -13.21
CA GLY A 129 1.11 -5.77 -12.98
C GLY A 129 1.48 -4.70 -11.96
N ARG A 130 0.49 -3.84 -11.63
CA ARG A 130 0.69 -2.75 -10.67
C ARG A 130 0.71 -3.24 -9.24
N LEU A 131 1.63 -2.72 -8.46
CA LEU A 131 1.70 -2.90 -7.01
C LEU A 131 0.75 -1.91 -6.32
N THR A 132 0.32 -2.23 -5.10
CA THR A 132 -0.21 -1.19 -4.21
C THR A 132 0.92 -0.25 -3.82
N ARG A 133 0.60 0.95 -3.35
CA ARG A 133 1.63 1.91 -2.95
C ARG A 133 2.60 1.33 -1.91
N LYS A 134 2.09 0.66 -0.89
CA LYS A 134 2.92 0.07 0.18
C LYS A 134 3.78 -1.10 -0.30
N GLU A 135 3.27 -1.92 -1.19
CA GLU A 135 4.05 -2.99 -1.83
C GLU A 135 5.18 -2.41 -2.69
N PHE A 136 4.90 -1.34 -3.43
CA PHE A 136 5.89 -0.64 -4.23
C PHE A 136 6.99 -0.02 -3.35
N ASP A 137 6.61 0.77 -2.34
CA ASP A 137 7.55 1.43 -1.43
C ASP A 137 8.44 0.40 -0.73
N LEU A 138 7.86 -0.74 -0.31
CA LEU A 138 8.59 -1.82 0.33
C LEU A 138 9.59 -2.49 -0.62
N LEU A 139 9.17 -2.84 -1.83
CA LEU A 139 10.06 -3.42 -2.84
C LEU A 139 11.17 -2.44 -3.22
N TYR A 140 10.80 -1.19 -3.47
CA TYR A 140 11.73 -0.13 -3.86
C TYR A 140 12.82 0.07 -2.81
N ILE A 141 12.47 0.18 -1.52
CA ILE A 141 13.48 0.38 -0.46
C ILE A 141 14.38 -0.83 -0.29
N LEU A 142 13.85 -2.06 -0.40
CA LEU A 142 14.65 -3.29 -0.36
C LEU A 142 15.65 -3.34 -1.51
N MET A 143 15.21 -3.06 -2.74
CA MET A 143 16.10 -3.04 -3.92
C MET A 143 17.11 -1.90 -3.85
N LYS A 144 16.71 -0.70 -3.42
CA LYS A 144 17.60 0.47 -3.29
C LYS A 144 18.69 0.26 -2.25
N LYS A 145 18.37 -0.43 -1.17
CA LYS A 145 19.30 -0.70 -0.06
C LYS A 145 20.06 -2.02 -0.19
N HIS A 146 19.83 -2.77 -1.27
CA HIS A 146 20.61 -3.98 -1.54
C HIS A 146 22.12 -3.72 -1.39
N PRO A 147 22.88 -4.63 -0.75
CA PRO A 147 22.50 -5.92 -0.16
C PRO A 147 22.17 -5.85 1.36
N GLN A 148 21.85 -4.67 1.91
CA GLN A 148 21.64 -4.47 3.34
C GLN A 148 20.41 -5.26 3.86
N VAL A 149 20.55 -5.79 5.08
CA VAL A 149 19.41 -6.32 5.84
C VAL A 149 18.71 -5.15 6.54
N LEU A 150 17.42 -5.00 6.29
CA LEU A 150 16.60 -3.95 6.87
C LEU A 150 15.72 -4.53 7.97
N SER A 151 15.77 -3.95 9.18
CA SER A 151 14.93 -4.39 10.29
C SER A 151 13.45 -4.11 10.01
N ARG A 152 12.56 -4.88 10.65
CA ARG A 152 11.12 -4.65 10.53
C ARG A 152 10.73 -3.25 10.99
N SER A 153 11.30 -2.78 12.09
CA SER A 153 11.06 -1.42 12.61
C SER A 153 11.49 -0.34 11.61
N TYR A 154 12.66 -0.47 10.99
CA TYR A 154 13.11 0.45 9.95
C TYR A 154 12.15 0.45 8.73
N LEU A 155 11.69 -0.73 8.31
CA LEU A 155 10.74 -0.85 7.20
C LEU A 155 9.38 -0.24 7.55
N VAL A 156 8.90 -0.42 8.80
CA VAL A 156 7.68 0.23 9.30
C VAL A 156 7.83 1.74 9.20
N GLU A 157 8.87 2.29 9.80
CA GLU A 157 9.11 3.74 9.83
C GLU A 157 9.22 4.32 8.42
N THR A 158 9.99 3.67 7.54
CA THR A 158 10.26 4.18 6.20
C THR A 158 9.02 4.10 5.29
N VAL A 159 8.27 3.01 5.35
CA VAL A 159 7.15 2.73 4.42
C VAL A 159 5.82 3.25 4.97
N TRP A 160 5.59 3.17 6.28
CA TRP A 160 4.32 3.60 6.91
C TRP A 160 4.43 4.91 7.67
N GLY A 161 5.61 5.27 8.19
CA GLY A 161 5.87 6.47 8.99
C GLY A 161 5.84 6.18 10.49
N THR A 162 6.26 7.18 11.30
CA THR A 162 6.40 7.04 12.77
C THR A 162 5.08 7.15 13.53
N ASP A 163 4.06 7.79 12.93
CA ASP A 163 2.79 8.09 13.60
C ASP A 163 1.78 6.93 13.53
N TYR A 164 2.24 5.77 13.08
CA TYR A 164 1.38 4.61 12.86
C TYR A 164 1.58 3.55 13.95
N PRO A 165 0.51 3.05 14.56
CA PRO A 165 0.55 1.84 15.36
C PRO A 165 0.63 0.60 14.45
N VAL A 166 1.59 0.60 13.54
CA VAL A 166 1.89 -0.55 12.67
C VAL A 166 2.81 -1.48 13.41
N THR A 167 2.47 -2.75 13.41
CA THR A 167 3.32 -3.79 13.99
C THR A 167 4.20 -4.43 12.93
N ASP A 168 5.24 -5.13 13.35
CA ASP A 168 6.09 -5.97 12.50
C ASP A 168 5.28 -6.92 11.60
N ARG A 169 4.11 -7.37 12.07
CA ARG A 169 3.18 -8.23 11.30
C ARG A 169 2.69 -7.59 10.00
N THR A 170 2.56 -6.26 9.97
CA THR A 170 2.14 -5.56 8.74
C THR A 170 3.20 -5.66 7.66
N VAL A 171 4.49 -5.57 8.04
CA VAL A 171 5.60 -5.80 7.10
C VAL A 171 5.54 -7.23 6.57
N ASP A 172 5.41 -8.22 7.47
CA ASP A 172 5.39 -9.64 7.10
C ASP A 172 4.21 -9.95 6.15
N ALA A 173 3.01 -9.40 6.43
CA ALA A 173 1.85 -9.54 5.56
C ALA A 173 2.07 -8.90 4.18
N THR A 174 2.71 -7.73 4.14
CA THR A 174 3.00 -7.04 2.88
C THR A 174 4.07 -7.76 2.07
N ILE A 175 5.13 -8.29 2.72
CA ILE A 175 6.14 -9.16 2.08
C ILE A 175 5.49 -10.41 1.49
N LYS A 176 4.57 -11.04 2.22
CA LYS A 176 3.83 -12.22 1.72
C LYS A 176 3.08 -11.90 0.43
N ARG A 177 2.30 -10.79 0.40
CA ARG A 177 1.57 -10.37 -0.80
C ARG A 177 2.52 -10.02 -1.95
N LEU A 178 3.60 -9.31 -1.63
CA LEU A 178 4.60 -8.94 -2.61
C LEU A 178 5.24 -10.18 -3.27
N ARG A 179 5.66 -11.16 -2.48
CA ARG A 179 6.19 -12.44 -2.99
C ARG A 179 5.18 -13.15 -3.89
N GLN A 180 3.91 -13.18 -3.52
CA GLN A 180 2.85 -13.78 -4.34
C GLN A 180 2.72 -13.07 -5.70
N LYS A 181 2.80 -11.73 -5.73
CA LYS A 181 2.71 -10.96 -6.98
C LYS A 181 3.93 -11.12 -7.87
N LEU A 182 5.12 -11.18 -7.29
CA LEU A 182 6.36 -11.38 -8.03
C LEU A 182 6.47 -12.80 -8.64
N GLY A 183 5.73 -13.76 -8.09
CA GLY A 183 5.85 -15.17 -8.46
C GLY A 183 7.15 -15.81 -7.97
N PRO A 184 7.37 -17.12 -8.21
CA PRO A 184 8.51 -17.83 -7.67
C PRO A 184 9.86 -17.21 -8.01
N GLU A 185 10.04 -16.79 -9.27
CA GLU A 185 11.31 -16.24 -9.77
C GLU A 185 11.66 -14.86 -9.18
N GLY A 186 10.67 -14.02 -8.94
CA GLY A 186 10.90 -12.73 -8.27
C GLY A 186 10.94 -12.84 -6.75
N ALA A 187 10.13 -13.73 -6.18
CA ALA A 187 10.03 -13.93 -4.74
C ALA A 187 11.35 -14.40 -4.10
N LYS A 188 12.15 -15.17 -4.81
CA LYS A 188 13.46 -15.68 -4.33
C LYS A 188 14.44 -14.56 -3.96
N HIS A 189 14.28 -13.36 -4.59
CA HIS A 189 15.13 -12.21 -4.29
C HIS A 189 14.76 -11.49 -3.00
N ILE A 190 13.61 -11.79 -2.39
CA ILE A 190 13.26 -11.21 -1.10
C ILE A 190 13.66 -12.21 -0.01
N GLY A 191 14.85 -12.05 0.54
CA GLY A 191 15.37 -12.88 1.62
C GLY A 191 14.77 -12.49 2.97
N THR A 192 14.50 -13.51 3.82
CA THR A 192 14.13 -13.29 5.23
C THR A 192 15.35 -13.57 6.09
N VAL A 193 15.67 -12.64 6.98
CA VAL A 193 16.66 -12.85 8.04
C VAL A 193 15.90 -13.04 9.36
N GLU A 194 15.89 -14.30 9.85
CA GLU A 194 15.13 -14.65 11.04
C GLU A 194 15.49 -13.78 12.23
N GLY A 195 14.47 -13.38 13.00
CA GLY A 195 14.63 -12.51 14.16
C GLY A 195 14.98 -11.06 13.84
N PHE A 196 15.32 -10.71 12.59
CA PHE A 196 15.79 -9.38 12.22
C PHE A 196 14.87 -8.67 11.22
N GLY A 197 14.75 -9.17 9.99
CA GLY A 197 13.97 -8.48 8.97
C GLY A 197 14.14 -9.07 7.58
N TYR A 198 14.30 -8.19 6.59
CA TYR A 198 14.29 -8.56 5.19
C TYR A 198 15.45 -7.91 4.42
N LYS A 199 15.85 -8.53 3.33
CA LYS A 199 16.82 -7.99 2.36
C LYS A 199 16.37 -8.30 0.94
N PHE A 200 16.91 -7.59 -0.04
CA PHE A 200 16.90 -8.02 -1.43
C PHE A 200 18.20 -8.77 -1.71
N GLU A 201 18.14 -9.89 -2.47
CA GLU A 201 19.28 -10.75 -2.84
C GLU A 201 19.57 -10.66 -4.33
#